data_a7ecb3f9bee985dde7bd50fff2bfeed8
#
_entry.id   a7ecb3f9bee985dde7bd50fff2bfeed8
#
_cell.length_a   1.000
_cell.length_b   1.000
_cell.length_c   1.000
_cell.angle_alpha   90.00
_cell.angle_beta   90.00
_cell.angle_gamma   90.00
#
_symmetry.space_group_name_H-M   'P 1'
#
loop_
_entity.id
_entity.type
_entity.pdbx_description
1 polymer ?
#
loop_
_entity_poly.entity_id
_entity_poly.type
_entity_poly.pdbx_seq_one_letter_code
_entity_poly.pdbx_strand_id
1 'polypeptide(L)'
;MEMINSTIAQQIVDTVKDVCQQNINFIDASGMIIASTDPQRINTFHEIGYRAAATATTIEVTEDDSFFGTKKGINIPVMYHDRLVAVIGISGEVEEVRQYACLAQKITNIILRERELEALGTQKKNRLNYVIRGLISNEQIDKAYLEET
;
A
#
# COMPACT_ATOMS: atom_id res chain seq x y z
N MET A 1 -6.43 -2.30 -12.18
CA MET A 1 -6.12 -0.90 -11.85
C MET A 1 -5.19 -0.86 -10.66
N GLU A 2 -4.07 -0.19 -10.80
CA GLU A 2 -3.15 -0.04 -9.69
C GLU A 2 -3.70 0.98 -8.71
N MET A 3 -3.90 0.57 -7.48
CA MET A 3 -4.36 1.45 -6.41
C MET A 3 -3.21 2.21 -5.75
N ILE A 4 -1.99 1.67 -5.85
CA ILE A 4 -0.78 2.30 -5.33
C ILE A 4 0.21 2.45 -6.49
N ASN A 5 0.55 3.69 -6.83
CA ASN A 5 1.60 3.97 -7.81
C ASN A 5 2.95 4.14 -7.09
N SER A 6 4.03 4.26 -7.88
CA SER A 6 5.38 4.39 -7.32
C SER A 6 5.56 5.64 -6.46
N THR A 7 4.85 6.72 -6.77
CA THR A 7 4.92 7.96 -5.98
C THR A 7 4.33 7.75 -4.58
N ILE A 8 3.16 7.14 -4.51
CA ILE A 8 2.50 6.84 -3.23
C ILE A 8 3.34 5.81 -2.44
N ALA A 9 3.83 4.78 -3.12
CA ALA A 9 4.68 3.78 -2.49
C ALA A 9 5.93 4.40 -1.88
N GLN A 10 6.56 5.35 -2.59
CA GLN A 10 7.74 6.04 -2.07
C GLN A 10 7.41 6.92 -0.88
N GLN A 11 6.26 7.58 -0.88
CA GLN A 11 5.80 8.36 0.27
C GLN A 11 5.61 7.48 1.51
N ILE A 12 5.06 6.28 1.33
CA ILE A 12 4.90 5.32 2.43
C ILE A 12 6.28 4.90 2.97
N VAL A 13 7.19 4.54 2.07
CA VAL A 13 8.55 4.13 2.41
C VAL A 13 9.25 5.24 3.21
N ASP A 14 9.20 6.47 2.72
CA ASP A 14 9.87 7.60 3.36
C ASP A 14 9.28 7.90 4.73
N THR A 15 7.96 7.83 4.86
CA THR A 15 7.27 8.08 6.13
C THR A 15 7.65 7.05 7.18
N VAL A 16 7.66 5.78 6.82
CA VAL A 16 8.02 4.71 7.76
C VAL A 16 9.51 4.79 8.11
N LYS A 17 10.37 5.12 7.14
CA LYS A 17 11.81 5.34 7.38
C LYS A 17 12.05 6.41 8.43
N ASP A 18 11.30 7.50 8.37
CA ASP A 18 11.45 8.61 9.33
C ASP A 18 11.20 8.14 10.76
N VAL A 19 10.36 7.13 10.95
CA VAL A 19 10.01 6.60 12.27
C VAL A 19 10.98 5.50 12.71
N CYS A 20 11.24 4.52 11.84
CA CYS A 20 11.98 3.32 12.25
C CYS A 20 13.47 3.36 11.97
N GLN A 21 13.94 4.27 11.11
CA GLN A 21 15.36 4.42 10.74
C GLN A 21 15.97 3.18 10.09
N GLN A 22 15.16 2.32 9.51
CA GLN A 22 15.60 1.10 8.83
C GLN A 22 15.33 1.20 7.33
N ASN A 23 15.99 0.33 6.56
CA ASN A 23 15.75 0.26 5.12
C ASN A 23 14.42 -0.43 4.84
N ILE A 24 13.68 0.12 3.90
CA ILE A 24 12.34 -0.33 3.57
C ILE A 24 12.21 -0.47 2.07
N ASN A 25 11.53 -1.53 1.64
CA ASN A 25 11.19 -1.76 0.25
C ASN A 25 9.68 -1.94 0.12
N PHE A 26 9.12 -1.36 -0.92
CA PHE A 26 7.73 -1.59 -1.31
C PHE A 26 7.77 -2.42 -2.59
N ILE A 27 7.20 -3.63 -2.54
CA ILE A 27 7.39 -4.66 -3.55
C ILE A 27 6.04 -5.01 -4.16
N ASP A 28 5.96 -5.10 -5.49
CA ASP A 28 4.72 -5.47 -6.14
C ASP A 28 4.51 -6.99 -6.14
N ALA A 29 3.37 -7.45 -6.65
CA ALA A 29 3.00 -8.86 -6.65
C ALA A 29 3.94 -9.73 -7.49
N SER A 30 4.68 -9.14 -8.44
CA SER A 30 5.65 -9.86 -9.26
C SER A 30 7.03 -9.96 -8.62
N GLY A 31 7.22 -9.36 -7.45
CA GLY A 31 8.50 -9.37 -6.75
C GLY A 31 9.41 -8.20 -7.10
N MET A 32 8.91 -7.23 -7.86
CA MET A 32 9.72 -6.06 -8.23
C MET A 32 9.60 -4.98 -7.17
N ILE A 33 10.72 -4.40 -6.79
CA ILE A 33 10.76 -3.27 -5.85
C ILE A 33 10.36 -2.01 -6.62
N ILE A 34 9.24 -1.40 -6.24
CA ILE A 34 8.73 -0.19 -6.89
C ILE A 34 9.06 1.08 -6.11
N ALA A 35 9.42 0.96 -4.85
CA ALA A 35 9.90 2.06 -4.03
C ALA A 35 10.84 1.51 -2.96
N SER A 36 11.81 2.32 -2.55
CA SER A 36 12.83 1.86 -1.61
C SER A 36 13.51 3.06 -0.94
N THR A 37 14.04 2.84 0.26
CA THR A 37 14.97 3.77 0.89
C THR A 37 16.32 3.82 0.16
N ASP A 38 16.63 2.78 -0.60
CA ASP A 38 17.82 2.71 -1.47
C ASP A 38 17.39 2.80 -2.93
N PRO A 39 17.60 3.96 -3.59
CA PRO A 39 17.16 4.12 -4.97
C PRO A 39 17.74 3.10 -5.95
N GLN A 40 18.91 2.53 -5.64
CA GLN A 40 19.54 1.56 -6.52
C GLN A 40 18.80 0.22 -6.53
N ARG A 41 17.97 -0.05 -5.53
CA ARG A 41 17.18 -1.27 -5.47
C ARG A 41 15.87 -1.20 -6.24
N ILE A 42 15.42 0.01 -6.58
CA ILE A 42 14.18 0.19 -7.36
C ILE A 42 14.33 -0.49 -8.72
N ASN A 43 13.29 -1.19 -9.13
CA ASN A 43 13.23 -1.99 -10.37
C ASN A 43 14.12 -3.24 -10.33
N THR A 44 14.52 -3.69 -9.14
CA THR A 44 15.19 -4.97 -8.97
C THR A 44 14.24 -6.00 -8.37
N PHE A 45 14.53 -7.27 -8.60
CA PHE A 45 13.72 -8.37 -8.09
C PHE A 45 14.09 -8.70 -6.65
N HIS A 46 13.07 -8.95 -5.82
CA HIS A 46 13.23 -9.33 -4.42
C HIS A 46 12.60 -10.72 -4.24
N GLU A 47 13.44 -11.75 -4.13
CA GLU A 47 12.96 -13.14 -4.11
C GLU A 47 12.00 -13.41 -2.95
N ILE A 48 12.38 -13.01 -1.74
CA ILE A 48 11.54 -13.30 -0.58
C ILE A 48 10.25 -12.45 -0.59
N GLY A 49 10.31 -11.25 -1.15
CA GLY A 49 9.11 -10.43 -1.37
C GLY A 49 8.15 -11.10 -2.35
N TYR A 50 8.69 -11.69 -3.40
CA TYR A 50 7.89 -12.48 -4.34
C TYR A 50 7.22 -13.67 -3.64
N ARG A 51 7.96 -14.38 -2.80
CA ARG A 51 7.41 -15.52 -2.06
C ARG A 51 6.31 -15.10 -1.09
N ALA A 52 6.52 -13.99 -0.40
CA ALA A 52 5.49 -13.43 0.49
C ALA A 52 4.23 -13.06 -0.29
N ALA A 53 4.41 -12.48 -1.48
CA ALA A 53 3.30 -12.15 -2.37
C ALA A 53 2.57 -13.41 -2.85
N ALA A 54 3.31 -14.39 -3.34
CA ALA A 54 2.74 -15.61 -3.90
C ALA A 54 1.96 -16.42 -2.87
N THR A 55 2.41 -16.42 -1.62
CA THR A 55 1.75 -17.17 -0.53
C THR A 55 0.82 -16.32 0.31
N ALA A 56 0.83 -14.99 0.12
CA ALA A 56 0.08 -14.02 0.93
C ALA A 56 0.35 -14.21 2.42
N THR A 57 1.61 -14.50 2.78
CA THR A 57 2.03 -14.73 4.17
C THR A 57 3.22 -13.84 4.53
N THR A 58 3.31 -13.49 5.81
CA THR A 58 4.47 -12.78 6.34
C THR A 58 5.65 -13.73 6.40
N ILE A 59 6.80 -13.28 5.90
CA ILE A 59 8.04 -14.07 5.95
C ILE A 59 9.09 -13.29 6.71
N GLU A 60 9.63 -13.92 7.76
CA GLU A 60 10.69 -13.35 8.59
C GLU A 60 12.03 -13.98 8.16
N VAL A 61 13.02 -13.11 7.97
CA VAL A 61 14.37 -13.54 7.60
C VAL A 61 15.29 -13.17 8.76
N THR A 62 15.86 -14.19 9.40
CA THR A 62 16.67 -13.99 10.62
C THR A 62 18.15 -13.81 10.34
N GLU A 63 18.60 -14.14 9.12
CA GLU A 63 20.00 -14.01 8.73
C GLU A 63 20.11 -13.38 7.35
N ASP A 64 21.10 -12.50 7.18
CA ASP A 64 21.40 -11.91 5.89
C ASP A 64 21.78 -12.98 4.87
N ASP A 65 21.38 -12.75 3.62
CA ASP A 65 21.74 -13.59 2.48
C ASP A 65 21.28 -15.05 2.57
N SER A 66 20.28 -15.34 3.43
CA SER A 66 19.61 -16.64 3.44
C SER A 66 18.91 -16.90 2.11
N PHE A 67 18.51 -15.83 1.41
CA PHE A 67 17.90 -15.84 0.09
C PHE A 67 18.62 -14.79 -0.75
N PHE A 68 18.66 -14.98 -2.07
CA PHE A 68 19.37 -14.08 -2.97
C PHE A 68 18.91 -12.62 -2.77
N GLY A 69 19.86 -11.74 -2.46
CA GLY A 69 19.63 -10.31 -2.31
C GLY A 69 18.82 -9.90 -1.09
N THR A 70 18.52 -10.82 -0.18
CA THR A 70 17.64 -10.57 0.96
C THR A 70 18.46 -10.27 2.22
N LYS A 71 18.06 -9.24 2.94
CA LYS A 71 18.60 -8.90 4.25
C LYS A 71 17.68 -9.43 5.33
N LYS A 72 18.23 -9.65 6.54
CA LYS A 72 17.36 -10.02 7.66
C LYS A 72 16.33 -8.93 7.90
N GLY A 73 15.15 -9.34 8.27
CA GLY A 73 14.03 -8.43 8.45
C GLY A 73 12.71 -9.15 8.28
N ILE A 74 11.69 -8.37 7.98
CA ILE A 74 10.35 -8.88 7.83
C ILE A 74 9.77 -8.45 6.49
N ASN A 75 9.04 -9.35 5.84
CA ASN A 75 8.34 -9.08 4.59
C ASN A 75 6.86 -9.38 4.84
N ILE A 76 6.04 -8.33 4.85
CA ILE A 76 4.64 -8.43 5.22
C ILE A 76 3.75 -8.13 4.01
N PRO A 77 2.80 -9.02 3.66
CA PRO A 77 1.89 -8.76 2.56
C PRO A 77 0.84 -7.73 2.95
N VAL A 78 0.46 -6.90 1.99
CA VAL A 78 -0.63 -5.96 2.14
C VAL A 78 -1.82 -6.50 1.34
N MET A 79 -2.87 -6.86 2.05
CA MET A 79 -4.11 -7.37 1.46
C MET A 79 -5.19 -6.29 1.55
N TYR A 80 -5.96 -6.14 0.48
CA TYR A 80 -7.07 -5.21 0.46
C TYR A 80 -8.22 -5.85 -0.31
N HIS A 81 -9.38 -6.02 0.34
CA HIS A 81 -10.54 -6.74 -0.22
C HIS A 81 -10.13 -8.15 -0.70
N ASP A 82 -9.38 -8.88 0.13
CA ASP A 82 -8.90 -10.24 -0.14
C ASP A 82 -7.99 -10.36 -1.36
N ARG A 83 -7.43 -9.24 -1.84
CA ARG A 83 -6.47 -9.22 -2.95
C ARG A 83 -5.12 -8.74 -2.46
N LEU A 84 -4.06 -9.36 -2.93
CA LEU A 84 -2.72 -8.90 -2.63
C LEU A 84 -2.44 -7.63 -3.43
N VAL A 85 -2.04 -6.58 -2.72
CA VAL A 85 -1.69 -5.29 -3.33
C VAL A 85 -0.18 -5.15 -3.46
N ALA A 86 0.55 -5.51 -2.40
CA ALA A 86 1.99 -5.34 -2.34
C ALA A 86 2.57 -6.13 -1.18
N VAL A 87 3.90 -6.13 -1.08
CA VAL A 87 4.64 -6.62 0.08
C VAL A 87 5.53 -5.49 0.58
N ILE A 88 5.61 -5.30 1.87
CA ILE A 88 6.51 -4.32 2.48
C ILE A 88 7.61 -5.08 3.19
N GLY A 89 8.86 -4.80 2.81
CA GLY A 89 10.04 -5.38 3.44
C GLY A 89 10.73 -4.34 4.30
N ILE A 90 11.07 -4.69 5.53
CA ILE A 90 11.83 -3.84 6.44
C ILE A 90 13.02 -4.63 6.95
N SER A 91 14.23 -4.08 6.74
CA SER A 91 15.47 -4.69 7.21
C SER A 91 15.69 -4.42 8.69
N GLY A 92 16.31 -5.36 9.38
CA GLY A 92 16.68 -5.22 10.78
C GLY A 92 16.38 -6.45 11.59
N GLU A 93 16.62 -6.38 12.89
CA GLU A 93 16.27 -7.46 13.79
C GLU A 93 14.75 -7.63 13.80
N VAL A 94 14.27 -8.83 13.51
CA VAL A 94 12.84 -9.13 13.35
C VAL A 94 12.04 -8.62 14.57
N GLU A 95 12.55 -8.87 15.77
CA GLU A 95 11.86 -8.46 17.00
C GLU A 95 11.70 -6.94 17.12
N GLU A 96 12.63 -6.18 16.53
CA GLU A 96 12.62 -4.72 16.59
C GLU A 96 11.75 -4.12 15.48
N VAL A 97 11.73 -4.72 14.30
CA VAL A 97 11.06 -4.13 13.14
C VAL A 97 9.64 -4.63 12.92
N ARG A 98 9.21 -5.68 13.61
CA ARG A 98 7.88 -6.27 13.42
C ARG A 98 6.76 -5.24 13.59
N GLN A 99 6.83 -4.41 14.61
CA GLN A 99 5.82 -3.38 14.85
C GLN A 99 5.76 -2.35 13.73
N TYR A 100 6.92 -2.01 13.15
CA TYR A 100 6.96 -1.05 12.04
C TYR A 100 6.41 -1.63 10.75
N ALA A 101 6.61 -2.92 10.54
CA ALA A 101 6.01 -3.62 9.40
C ALA A 101 4.48 -3.61 9.50
N CYS A 102 3.95 -3.91 10.69
CA CYS A 102 2.52 -3.86 10.93
C CYS A 102 1.98 -2.44 10.76
N LEU A 103 2.71 -1.43 11.22
CA LEU A 103 2.34 -0.03 11.04
C LEU A 103 2.30 0.34 9.55
N ALA A 104 3.33 -0.03 8.81
CA ALA A 104 3.40 0.23 7.36
C ALA A 104 2.24 -0.43 6.62
N GLN A 105 1.89 -1.66 7.00
CA GLN A 105 0.73 -2.37 6.44
C GLN A 105 -0.56 -1.59 6.70
N LYS A 106 -0.76 -1.12 7.93
CA LYS A 106 -1.95 -0.36 8.31
C LYS A 106 -2.02 0.99 7.60
N ILE A 107 -0.90 1.69 7.49
CA ILE A 107 -0.81 2.96 6.77
C ILE A 107 -1.22 2.75 5.30
N THR A 108 -0.70 1.69 4.68
CA THR A 108 -1.02 1.38 3.30
C THR A 108 -2.52 1.10 3.14
N ASN A 109 -3.12 0.34 4.05
CA ASN A 109 -4.55 0.06 4.02
C ASN A 109 -5.40 1.33 4.19
N ILE A 110 -4.99 2.24 5.05
CA ILE A 110 -5.67 3.52 5.23
C ILE A 110 -5.63 4.34 3.92
N ILE A 111 -4.47 4.40 3.29
CA ILE A 111 -4.30 5.13 2.03
C ILE A 111 -5.18 4.51 0.93
N LEU A 112 -5.19 3.18 0.83
CA LEU A 112 -6.03 2.48 -0.14
C LEU A 112 -7.52 2.80 0.07
N ARG A 113 -7.95 2.77 1.33
CA ARG A 113 -9.32 3.09 1.68
C ARG A 113 -9.69 4.54 1.33
N GLU A 114 -8.80 5.48 1.64
CA GLU A 114 -9.02 6.88 1.29
C GLU A 114 -9.11 7.09 -0.21
N ARG A 115 -8.24 6.44 -0.97
CA ARG A 115 -8.27 6.53 -2.43
C ARG A 115 -9.57 5.96 -3.00
N GLU A 116 -10.05 4.86 -2.44
CA GLU A 116 -11.33 4.26 -2.82
C GLU A 116 -12.49 5.21 -2.52
N LEU A 117 -12.51 5.82 -1.34
CA LEU A 117 -13.55 6.77 -0.94
C LEU A 117 -13.51 8.04 -1.79
N GLU A 118 -12.34 8.54 -2.15
CA GLU A 118 -12.19 9.67 -3.05
C GLU A 118 -12.76 9.38 -4.44
N ALA A 119 -12.48 8.20 -4.96
CA ALA A 119 -13.02 7.78 -6.25
C ALA A 119 -14.55 7.73 -6.22
N LEU A 120 -15.13 7.18 -5.15
CA LEU A 120 -16.58 7.17 -4.95
C LEU A 120 -17.12 8.57 -4.77
N GLY A 121 -16.44 9.43 -4.01
CA GLY A 121 -16.82 10.83 -3.81
C GLY A 121 -16.84 11.60 -5.13
N THR A 122 -15.84 11.41 -5.97
CA THR A 122 -15.77 12.03 -7.29
C THR A 122 -16.92 11.58 -8.18
N GLN A 123 -17.22 10.28 -8.18
CA GLN A 123 -18.35 9.75 -8.92
C GLN A 123 -19.67 10.34 -8.46
N LYS A 124 -19.86 10.45 -7.15
CA LYS A 124 -21.05 11.07 -6.57
C LYS A 124 -21.18 12.54 -6.96
N LYS A 125 -20.08 13.29 -6.92
CA LYS A 125 -20.07 14.68 -7.35
C LYS A 125 -20.45 14.81 -8.81
N ASN A 126 -19.94 13.96 -9.67
CA ASN A 126 -20.25 13.97 -11.09
C ASN A 126 -21.74 13.69 -11.33
N ARG A 127 -22.31 12.74 -10.58
CA ARG A 127 -23.74 12.45 -10.64
C ARG A 127 -24.59 13.62 -10.17
N LEU A 128 -24.19 14.28 -9.09
CA LEU A 128 -24.88 15.45 -8.59
C LEU A 128 -24.88 16.57 -9.60
N ASN A 129 -23.75 16.85 -10.23
CA ASN A 129 -23.66 17.87 -11.27
C ASN A 129 -24.57 17.56 -12.44
N TYR A 130 -24.65 16.31 -12.84
CA TYR A 130 -25.53 15.86 -13.91
C TYR A 130 -27.01 16.07 -13.53
N VAL A 131 -27.37 15.74 -12.31
CA VAL A 131 -28.72 15.89 -11.79
C VAL A 131 -29.12 17.37 -11.69
N ILE A 132 -28.19 18.21 -11.24
CA ILE A 132 -28.44 19.69 -11.20
C ILE A 132 -28.79 20.20 -12.60
N ARG A 133 -28.04 19.77 -13.61
CA ARG A 133 -28.30 20.13 -15.01
C ARG A 133 -29.67 19.60 -15.49
N GLY A 134 -30.13 18.49 -14.89
CA GLY A 134 -31.41 17.87 -15.16
C GLY A 134 -32.57 18.49 -14.39
N LEU A 135 -32.37 19.63 -13.73
CA LEU A 135 -33.41 20.43 -13.06
C LEU A 135 -33.97 19.84 -11.77
N ILE A 136 -33.19 19.14 -10.99
CA ILE A 136 -33.55 18.68 -9.66
C ILE A 136 -33.14 19.72 -8.62
N SER A 137 -34.01 19.99 -7.62
CA SER A 137 -33.73 20.97 -6.58
C SER A 137 -32.52 20.52 -5.72
N ASN A 138 -31.85 21.52 -5.11
CA ASN A 138 -30.70 21.23 -4.22
C ASN A 138 -31.08 20.30 -3.08
N GLU A 139 -32.28 20.44 -2.50
CA GLU A 139 -32.72 19.57 -1.42
C GLU A 139 -32.84 18.12 -1.86
N GLN A 140 -33.36 17.88 -3.05
CA GLN A 140 -33.47 16.55 -3.61
C GLN A 140 -32.12 15.96 -3.91
N ILE A 141 -31.16 16.77 -4.37
CA ILE A 141 -29.79 16.36 -4.64
C ILE A 141 -29.11 15.94 -3.36
N ASP A 142 -29.19 16.75 -2.32
CA ASP A 142 -28.58 16.48 -1.02
C ASP A 142 -29.14 15.19 -0.42
N LYS A 143 -30.46 15.00 -0.51
CA LYS A 143 -31.10 13.79 -0.01
C LYS A 143 -30.64 12.56 -0.77
N ALA A 144 -30.59 12.62 -2.08
CA ALA A 144 -30.11 11.51 -2.91
C ALA A 144 -28.65 11.17 -2.60
N TYR A 145 -27.81 12.17 -2.40
CA TYR A 145 -26.40 11.99 -2.05
C TYR A 145 -26.25 11.28 -0.69
N LEU A 146 -27.01 11.68 0.31
CA LEU A 146 -26.99 11.07 1.63
C LEU A 146 -27.47 9.62 1.61
N GLU A 147 -28.48 9.31 0.80
CA GLU A 147 -28.99 7.96 0.66
C GLU A 147 -27.97 7.01 0.00
N GLU A 148 -27.05 7.51 -0.83
CA GLU A 148 -26.01 6.73 -1.49
C GLU A 148 -24.80 6.48 -0.57
N THR A 149 -24.68 7.21 0.50
CA THR A 149 -23.61 7.00 1.47
C THR A 149 -24.04 6.01 2.54
#